data_8254dd5b9d9dcf72b73b67c0ca0f38f3
#
_entry.id   8254dd5b9d9dcf72b73b67c0ca0f38f3
#
_cell.length_a   1.000
_cell.length_b   1.000
_cell.length_c   1.000
_cell.angle_alpha   90.00
_cell.angle_beta   90.00
_cell.angle_gamma   90.00
#
_symmetry.space_group_name_H-M   'P 1'
#
loop_
_entity.id
_entity.type
_entity.pdbx_description
1 polymer ?
#
loop_
_entity_poly.entity_id
_entity_poly.type
_entity_poly.pdbx_seq_one_letter_code
_entity_poly.pdbx_strand_id
1 'polypeptide(L)'
;MLIRTAAQYLDGLRDDRHIQIDGERITDVTADRRFRLAAETMAGLLAMQHDTKLAPQLTYTSPSSGDAVGMTHLQPKSKDDLVARNDAIKIWMDETCGMLGRSPDYKNVMWSAYAAAANIFDRDSFKGADNVRNYHEYVRENDLVMTHVLVNPQVDRSKPAHLQESDITAHITKETDAGIVINGARMVATLCALADEIVVMPAAVRWQGTETIDTTDYSFGFAIPTATPGLKFVCRPSFADMHSSQVLDYPFSARYDESDGLAIFEDVFVPWEKVFIHRDPEFDGEVTAAGQIYPHMVMQSVVRAASKAEFMMALTFALART
;
A
#
# COMPACT_ATOMS: atom_id res chain seq x y z
N MET A 1 -16.42 16.50 2.50
CA MET A 1 -15.47 16.30 3.65
C MET A 1 -14.21 17.08 3.33
N LEU A 2 -13.51 17.67 4.29
CA LEU A 2 -12.22 18.31 4.00
C LEU A 2 -11.16 17.21 3.85
N ILE A 3 -10.14 17.42 3.00
CA ILE A 3 -8.99 16.53 2.86
C ILE A 3 -8.36 16.27 4.23
N ARG A 4 -7.84 15.06 4.45
CA ARG A 4 -7.35 14.58 5.76
C ARG A 4 -6.17 15.41 6.25
N THR A 5 -6.19 15.82 7.51
CA THR A 5 -5.07 16.55 8.14
C THR A 5 -4.02 15.59 8.70
N ALA A 6 -2.79 16.10 8.90
CA ALA A 6 -1.74 15.37 9.59
C ALA A 6 -2.17 14.83 10.97
N ALA A 7 -2.90 15.66 11.74
CA ALA A 7 -3.39 15.25 13.06
C ALA A 7 -4.41 14.11 12.96
N GLN A 8 -5.35 14.16 12.01
CA GLN A 8 -6.31 13.09 11.77
C GLN A 8 -5.63 11.80 11.32
N TYR A 9 -4.56 11.89 10.52
CA TYR A 9 -3.78 10.71 10.13
C TYR A 9 -3.10 10.08 11.35
N LEU A 10 -2.35 10.85 12.14
CA LEU A 10 -1.68 10.34 13.34
C LEU A 10 -2.66 9.80 14.38
N ASP A 11 -3.83 10.41 14.52
CA ASP A 11 -4.87 9.92 15.41
C ASP A 11 -5.47 8.60 14.92
N GLY A 12 -5.67 8.46 13.61
CA GLY A 12 -6.14 7.21 13.00
C GLY A 12 -5.16 6.04 13.12
N LEU A 13 -3.86 6.30 13.37
CA LEU A 13 -2.89 5.23 13.65
C LEU A 13 -2.97 4.67 15.08
N ARG A 14 -3.70 5.33 15.99
CA ARG A 14 -3.92 4.91 17.40
C ARG A 14 -5.13 4.01 17.51
N ASP A 15 -5.13 2.95 16.74
CA ASP A 15 -6.16 1.93 16.69
C ASP A 15 -5.67 0.60 17.30
N ASP A 16 -6.44 -0.46 17.17
CA ASP A 16 -6.15 -1.78 17.73
C ASP A 16 -5.20 -2.63 16.83
N ARG A 17 -4.49 -2.02 15.87
CA ARG A 17 -3.54 -2.75 14.99
C ARG A 17 -2.56 -3.58 15.77
N HIS A 18 -2.28 -4.79 15.29
CA HIS A 18 -1.36 -5.71 15.95
C HIS A 18 0.01 -5.66 15.28
N ILE A 19 0.91 -4.84 15.80
CA ILE A 19 2.30 -4.71 15.31
C ILE A 19 3.25 -5.38 16.30
N GLN A 20 4.19 -6.18 15.81
CA GLN A 20 5.25 -6.80 16.60
C GLN A 20 6.63 -6.54 16.00
N ILE A 21 7.60 -6.26 16.86
CA ILE A 21 9.04 -6.25 16.55
C ILE A 21 9.79 -7.01 17.64
N ASP A 22 10.63 -7.96 17.26
CA ASP A 22 11.46 -8.76 18.18
C ASP A 22 10.64 -9.42 19.32
N GLY A 23 9.42 -9.83 19.03
CA GLY A 23 8.48 -10.43 19.99
C GLY A 23 7.75 -9.43 20.88
N GLU A 24 8.07 -8.14 20.82
CA GLU A 24 7.37 -7.08 21.55
C GLU A 24 6.18 -6.55 20.74
N ARG A 25 5.00 -6.45 21.37
CA ARG A 25 3.84 -5.78 20.79
C ARG A 25 3.97 -4.26 20.94
N ILE A 26 3.78 -3.54 19.83
CA ILE A 26 3.76 -2.09 19.80
C ILE A 26 2.31 -1.63 19.92
N THR A 27 2.00 -0.85 20.93
CA THR A 27 0.63 -0.39 21.22
C THR A 27 0.31 0.98 20.63
N ASP A 28 1.32 1.82 20.37
CA ASP A 28 1.17 3.14 19.74
C ASP A 28 2.37 3.41 18.81
N VAL A 29 2.17 3.22 17.52
CA VAL A 29 3.20 3.45 16.50
C VAL A 29 3.57 4.93 16.36
N THR A 30 2.70 5.86 16.81
CA THR A 30 2.97 7.30 16.75
C THR A 30 3.87 7.78 17.87
N ALA A 31 3.97 7.03 18.96
CA ALA A 31 4.82 7.31 20.11
C ALA A 31 6.09 6.46 20.15
N ASP A 32 6.05 5.26 19.55
CA ASP A 32 7.18 4.34 19.56
C ASP A 32 8.36 4.87 18.72
N ARG A 33 9.56 4.86 19.31
CA ARG A 33 10.79 5.40 18.71
C ARG A 33 11.15 4.77 17.36
N ARG A 34 10.69 3.53 17.09
CA ARG A 34 10.95 2.77 15.87
C ARG A 34 10.11 3.24 14.67
N PHE A 35 8.98 3.91 14.93
CA PHE A 35 8.01 4.31 13.90
C PHE A 35 7.72 5.82 13.89
N ARG A 36 7.86 6.50 15.01
CA ARG A 36 7.41 7.88 15.22
C ARG A 36 7.86 8.84 14.12
N LEU A 37 9.16 8.85 13.80
CA LEU A 37 9.69 9.80 12.80
C LEU A 37 9.19 9.49 11.38
N ALA A 38 8.97 8.22 11.06
CA ALA A 38 8.37 7.84 9.79
C ALA A 38 6.87 8.21 9.74
N ALA A 39 6.15 8.04 10.86
CA ALA A 39 4.76 8.49 10.97
C ALA A 39 4.63 10.02 10.83
N GLU A 40 5.52 10.78 11.46
CA GLU A 40 5.61 12.24 11.32
C GLU A 40 5.93 12.66 9.87
N THR A 41 6.78 11.91 9.17
CA THR A 41 7.07 12.14 7.74
C THR A 41 5.82 11.94 6.88
N MET A 42 5.11 10.83 7.06
CA MET A 42 3.86 10.58 6.34
C MET A 42 2.81 11.66 6.63
N ALA A 43 2.65 12.04 7.89
CA ALA A 43 1.76 13.14 8.30
C ALA A 43 2.16 14.46 7.64
N GLY A 44 3.47 14.73 7.50
CA GLY A 44 4.01 15.89 6.81
C GLY A 44 3.62 15.94 5.33
N LEU A 45 3.71 14.80 4.61
CA LEU A 45 3.28 14.72 3.22
C LEU A 45 1.79 15.05 3.05
N LEU A 46 0.94 14.48 3.93
CA LEU A 46 -0.50 14.80 3.91
C LEU A 46 -0.76 16.27 4.24
N ALA A 47 0.00 16.87 5.19
CA ALA A 47 -0.12 18.28 5.55
C ALA A 47 0.17 19.22 4.38
N MET A 48 1.05 18.85 3.45
CA MET A 48 1.37 19.66 2.26
C MET A 48 0.13 19.96 1.39
N GLN A 49 -0.88 19.10 1.42
CA GLN A 49 -2.16 19.29 0.72
C GLN A 49 -2.98 20.46 1.27
N HIS A 50 -2.63 20.98 2.46
CA HIS A 50 -3.25 22.15 3.10
C HIS A 50 -2.43 23.44 2.95
N ASP A 51 -1.22 23.36 2.42
CA ASP A 51 -0.41 24.54 2.14
C ASP A 51 -1.05 25.35 0.98
N THR A 52 -1.29 26.62 1.20
CA THR A 52 -1.99 27.48 0.22
C THR A 52 -1.30 27.59 -1.14
N LYS A 53 0.02 27.35 -1.20
CA LYS A 53 0.82 27.38 -2.44
C LYS A 53 0.85 26.04 -3.14
N LEU A 54 0.78 24.93 -2.38
CA LEU A 54 0.90 23.58 -2.89
C LEU A 54 -0.46 22.93 -3.15
N ALA A 55 -1.49 23.27 -2.39
CA ALA A 55 -2.83 22.71 -2.52
C ALA A 55 -3.37 22.70 -3.96
N PRO A 56 -3.22 23.76 -4.77
CA PRO A 56 -3.68 23.74 -6.17
C PRO A 56 -2.99 22.70 -7.06
N GLN A 57 -1.80 22.22 -6.65
CA GLN A 57 -1.04 21.19 -7.37
C GLN A 57 -1.23 19.81 -6.77
N LEU A 58 -1.52 19.72 -5.47
CA LEU A 58 -1.63 18.46 -4.74
C LEU A 58 -3.08 17.95 -4.63
N THR A 59 -4.07 18.77 -5.01
CA THR A 59 -5.48 18.42 -4.88
C THR A 59 -6.27 18.70 -6.15
N TYR A 60 -7.41 18.01 -6.30
CA TYR A 60 -8.40 18.29 -7.33
C TYR A 60 -9.81 18.13 -6.76
N THR A 61 -10.84 18.59 -7.48
CA THR A 61 -12.22 18.44 -7.05
C THR A 61 -12.71 17.02 -7.30
N SER A 62 -13.17 16.34 -6.24
CA SER A 62 -13.75 15.01 -6.34
C SER A 62 -14.98 14.99 -7.25
N PRO A 63 -15.07 14.02 -8.17
CA PRO A 63 -16.26 13.85 -9.00
C PRO A 63 -17.49 13.34 -8.23
N SER A 64 -17.29 12.77 -7.03
CA SER A 64 -18.37 12.22 -6.19
C SER A 64 -18.88 13.23 -5.18
N SER A 65 -17.99 13.80 -4.35
CA SER A 65 -18.37 14.69 -3.24
C SER A 65 -18.36 16.18 -3.62
N GLY A 66 -17.59 16.57 -4.63
CA GLY A 66 -17.32 17.98 -4.95
C GLY A 66 -16.30 18.64 -4.02
N ASP A 67 -15.77 17.93 -3.03
CA ASP A 67 -14.72 18.39 -2.12
C ASP A 67 -13.32 18.25 -2.75
N ALA A 68 -12.31 18.85 -2.13
CA ALA A 68 -10.93 18.66 -2.51
C ALA A 68 -10.44 17.27 -2.07
N VAL A 69 -9.76 16.55 -2.97
CA VAL A 69 -9.14 15.23 -2.72
C VAL A 69 -7.74 15.19 -3.33
N GLY A 70 -6.89 14.27 -2.88
CA GLY A 70 -5.50 14.17 -3.31
C GLY A 70 -5.35 13.94 -4.82
N MET A 71 -4.49 14.73 -5.49
CA MET A 71 -4.24 14.68 -6.94
C MET A 71 -3.76 13.30 -7.40
N THR A 72 -3.10 12.54 -6.54
CA THR A 72 -2.59 11.20 -6.85
C THR A 72 -3.68 10.15 -7.07
N HIS A 73 -4.92 10.43 -6.62
CA HIS A 73 -6.12 9.60 -6.90
C HIS A 73 -6.78 9.92 -8.25
N LEU A 74 -6.33 10.94 -8.97
CA LEU A 74 -6.92 11.33 -10.25
C LEU A 74 -6.85 10.17 -11.25
N GLN A 75 -7.96 9.84 -11.88
CA GLN A 75 -8.04 8.96 -13.06
C GLN A 75 -7.76 9.81 -14.31
N PRO A 76 -6.56 9.75 -14.89
CA PRO A 76 -6.20 10.61 -16.02
C PRO A 76 -7.05 10.29 -17.25
N LYS A 77 -7.61 11.33 -17.88
CA LYS A 77 -8.36 11.25 -19.14
C LYS A 77 -7.68 12.02 -20.26
N SER A 78 -6.65 12.76 -19.94
CA SER A 78 -5.87 13.58 -20.88
C SER A 78 -4.38 13.55 -20.55
N LYS A 79 -3.55 14.08 -21.46
CA LYS A 79 -2.13 14.29 -21.20
C LYS A 79 -1.91 15.29 -20.06
N ASP A 80 -2.75 16.31 -19.96
CA ASP A 80 -2.63 17.36 -18.93
C ASP A 80 -2.91 16.76 -17.54
N ASP A 81 -3.88 15.84 -17.42
CA ASP A 81 -4.13 15.11 -16.17
C ASP A 81 -2.93 14.26 -15.75
N LEU A 82 -2.25 13.60 -16.71
CA LEU A 82 -1.05 12.85 -16.43
C LEU A 82 0.10 13.75 -15.96
N VAL A 83 0.26 14.93 -16.57
CA VAL A 83 1.25 15.93 -16.15
C VAL A 83 0.93 16.42 -14.74
N ALA A 84 -0.30 16.86 -14.47
CA ALA A 84 -0.70 17.35 -13.15
C ALA A 84 -0.46 16.31 -12.04
N ARG A 85 -0.84 15.05 -12.29
CA ARG A 85 -0.58 13.96 -11.32
C ARG A 85 0.90 13.69 -11.14
N ASN A 86 1.71 13.74 -12.22
CA ASN A 86 3.16 13.58 -12.16
C ASN A 86 3.81 14.69 -11.33
N ASP A 87 3.39 15.94 -11.52
CA ASP A 87 3.91 17.09 -10.79
C ASP A 87 3.58 16.99 -9.30
N ALA A 88 2.37 16.54 -8.95
CA ALA A 88 1.99 16.27 -7.57
C ALA A 88 2.89 15.20 -6.91
N ILE A 89 3.16 14.10 -7.62
CA ILE A 89 4.09 13.07 -7.17
C ILE A 89 5.49 13.66 -6.98
N LYS A 90 5.96 14.47 -7.93
CA LYS A 90 7.29 15.10 -7.86
C LYS A 90 7.46 15.97 -6.61
N ILE A 91 6.43 16.72 -6.23
CA ILE A 91 6.46 17.56 -5.02
C ILE A 91 6.73 16.69 -3.77
N TRP A 92 6.01 15.57 -3.60
CA TRP A 92 6.24 14.66 -2.48
C TRP A 92 7.59 13.94 -2.54
N MET A 93 8.05 13.60 -3.75
CA MET A 93 9.36 12.96 -3.93
C MET A 93 10.50 13.92 -3.62
N ASP A 94 10.38 15.18 -3.97
CA ASP A 94 11.38 16.21 -3.65
C ASP A 94 11.48 16.46 -2.14
N GLU A 95 10.35 16.52 -1.43
CA GLU A 95 10.31 16.65 0.02
C GLU A 95 11.05 15.51 0.73
N THR A 96 10.96 14.30 0.20
CA THR A 96 11.62 13.11 0.75
C THR A 96 12.96 12.77 0.09
N CYS A 97 13.48 13.65 -0.77
CA CYS A 97 14.69 13.40 -1.57
C CYS A 97 14.63 12.10 -2.39
N GLY A 98 13.43 11.64 -2.75
CA GLY A 98 13.18 10.35 -3.40
C GLY A 98 13.55 9.14 -2.55
N MET A 99 13.73 9.29 -1.23
CA MET A 99 14.13 8.19 -0.34
C MET A 99 12.95 7.36 0.16
N LEU A 100 11.76 7.94 0.27
CA LEU A 100 10.55 7.21 0.64
C LEU A 100 9.90 6.56 -0.60
N GLY A 101 9.84 5.25 -0.65
CA GLY A 101 9.35 4.50 -1.82
C GLY A 101 7.86 4.17 -1.77
N ARG A 102 7.27 4.14 -0.57
CA ARG A 102 5.87 3.80 -0.31
C ARG A 102 5.08 4.99 0.26
N SER A 103 5.37 6.18 -0.24
CA SER A 103 4.50 7.36 -0.07
C SER A 103 3.07 7.05 -0.55
N PRO A 104 2.04 7.80 -0.10
CA PRO A 104 0.63 7.49 -0.40
C PRO A 104 0.33 7.35 -1.88
N ASP A 105 0.96 8.16 -2.73
CA ASP A 105 0.80 8.16 -4.19
C ASP A 105 1.03 6.79 -4.85
N TYR A 106 1.92 5.95 -4.30
CA TYR A 106 2.22 4.65 -4.88
C TYR A 106 0.98 3.75 -4.99
N LYS A 107 0.11 3.75 -3.99
CA LYS A 107 -1.14 2.98 -4.01
C LYS A 107 -2.28 3.76 -4.65
N ASN A 108 -2.31 5.08 -4.48
CA ASN A 108 -3.34 5.92 -5.07
C ASN A 108 -3.34 5.79 -6.60
N VAL A 109 -2.17 5.84 -7.25
CA VAL A 109 -2.08 5.64 -8.72
C VAL A 109 -2.48 4.24 -9.16
N MET A 110 -2.19 3.21 -8.36
CA MET A 110 -2.61 1.83 -8.65
C MET A 110 -4.14 1.70 -8.62
N TRP A 111 -4.77 2.21 -7.55
CA TRP A 111 -6.23 2.13 -7.41
C TRP A 111 -6.96 3.00 -8.41
N SER A 112 -6.41 4.17 -8.78
CA SER A 112 -6.97 4.97 -9.86
C SER A 112 -6.98 4.23 -11.20
N ALA A 113 -5.95 3.43 -11.49
CA ALA A 113 -5.88 2.60 -12.68
C ALA A 113 -6.86 1.42 -12.63
N TYR A 114 -6.91 0.68 -11.52
CA TYR A 114 -7.89 -0.40 -11.35
C TYR A 114 -9.33 0.10 -11.45
N ALA A 115 -9.65 1.23 -10.82
CA ALA A 115 -11.00 1.80 -10.91
C ALA A 115 -11.35 2.25 -12.33
N ALA A 116 -10.40 2.75 -13.11
CA ALA A 116 -10.60 3.09 -14.52
C ALA A 116 -10.85 1.84 -15.38
N ALA A 117 -10.23 0.71 -15.04
CA ALA A 117 -10.38 -0.58 -15.72
C ALA A 117 -11.31 -1.56 -14.99
N ALA A 118 -12.14 -1.10 -14.06
CA ALA A 118 -12.85 -1.95 -13.10
C ALA A 118 -13.64 -3.12 -13.72
N ASN A 119 -14.15 -2.95 -14.95
CA ASN A 119 -14.92 -4.01 -15.64
C ASN A 119 -14.15 -5.33 -15.80
N ILE A 120 -12.79 -5.32 -15.75
CA ILE A 120 -12.01 -6.56 -15.82
C ILE A 120 -12.23 -7.46 -14.61
N PHE A 121 -12.67 -6.89 -13.48
CA PHE A 121 -12.97 -7.61 -12.25
C PHE A 121 -14.36 -8.29 -12.27
N ASP A 122 -15.16 -8.09 -13.32
CA ASP A 122 -16.41 -8.85 -13.53
C ASP A 122 -16.13 -10.14 -14.27
N ARG A 123 -15.98 -11.19 -13.50
CA ARG A 123 -15.80 -12.55 -14.02
C ARG A 123 -17.13 -13.33 -13.98
N ASP A 124 -17.18 -14.48 -14.62
CA ASP A 124 -18.40 -15.31 -14.61
C ASP A 124 -18.76 -15.78 -13.20
N SER A 125 -17.75 -16.12 -12.41
CA SER A 125 -17.89 -16.63 -11.04
C SER A 125 -18.06 -15.54 -9.99
N PHE A 126 -17.61 -14.29 -10.25
CA PHE A 126 -17.63 -13.21 -9.27
C PHE A 126 -17.72 -11.83 -9.93
N LYS A 127 -18.53 -10.93 -9.34
CA LYS A 127 -18.72 -9.56 -9.83
C LYS A 127 -18.00 -8.56 -8.94
N GLY A 128 -16.74 -8.28 -9.25
CA GLY A 128 -15.85 -7.45 -8.45
C GLY A 128 -15.74 -5.97 -8.87
N ALA A 129 -16.28 -5.61 -10.03
CA ALA A 129 -16.08 -4.26 -10.61
C ALA A 129 -16.58 -3.14 -9.72
N ASP A 130 -17.77 -3.27 -9.14
CA ASP A 130 -18.35 -2.26 -8.26
C ASP A 130 -17.58 -2.16 -6.95
N ASN A 131 -17.10 -3.28 -6.40
CA ASN A 131 -16.25 -3.28 -5.21
C ASN A 131 -14.97 -2.49 -5.45
N VAL A 132 -14.32 -2.64 -6.62
CA VAL A 132 -13.12 -1.89 -6.99
C VAL A 132 -13.41 -0.40 -7.11
N ARG A 133 -14.53 -0.01 -7.75
CA ARG A 133 -14.93 1.41 -7.88
C ARG A 133 -15.23 2.03 -6.52
N ASN A 134 -16.03 1.35 -5.72
CA ASN A 134 -16.42 1.80 -4.38
C ASN A 134 -15.18 1.90 -3.45
N TYR A 135 -14.27 0.95 -3.56
CA TYR A 135 -13.03 1.00 -2.77
C TYR A 135 -12.13 2.18 -3.18
N HIS A 136 -11.97 2.44 -4.49
CA HIS A 136 -11.22 3.63 -4.94
C HIS A 136 -11.87 4.92 -4.47
N GLU A 137 -13.19 5.02 -4.53
CA GLU A 137 -13.92 6.17 -3.99
C GLU A 137 -13.69 6.31 -2.49
N TYR A 138 -13.83 5.24 -1.74
CA TYR A 138 -13.61 5.21 -0.29
C TYR A 138 -12.20 5.69 0.10
N VAL A 139 -11.16 5.17 -0.53
CA VAL A 139 -9.78 5.57 -0.18
C VAL A 139 -9.47 7.00 -0.61
N ARG A 140 -10.02 7.46 -1.73
CA ARG A 140 -9.88 8.83 -2.23
C ARG A 140 -10.56 9.84 -1.32
N GLU A 141 -11.83 9.59 -0.96
CA GLU A 141 -12.62 10.54 -0.16
C GLU A 141 -12.13 10.64 1.30
N ASN A 142 -11.46 9.61 1.79
CA ASN A 142 -10.89 9.58 3.15
C ASN A 142 -9.38 9.81 3.19
N ASP A 143 -8.73 10.00 2.02
CA ASP A 143 -7.27 10.22 1.87
C ASP A 143 -6.45 9.19 2.66
N LEU A 144 -6.76 7.89 2.43
CA LEU A 144 -6.20 6.78 3.20
C LEU A 144 -4.81 6.40 2.69
N VAL A 145 -3.93 6.09 3.62
CA VAL A 145 -2.62 5.51 3.36
C VAL A 145 -2.74 3.99 3.29
N MET A 146 -2.26 3.40 2.20
CA MET A 146 -2.39 1.97 1.95
C MET A 146 -1.03 1.26 1.88
N THR A 147 -0.96 0.07 2.49
CA THR A 147 0.10 -0.91 2.19
C THR A 147 -0.42 -2.04 1.31
N HIS A 148 0.46 -2.94 0.89
CA HIS A 148 0.06 -4.13 0.15
C HIS A 148 0.95 -5.33 0.46
N VAL A 149 0.40 -6.52 0.24
CA VAL A 149 1.15 -7.78 0.23
C VAL A 149 0.80 -8.59 -1.01
N LEU A 150 1.83 -9.12 -1.66
CA LEU A 150 1.71 -9.91 -2.88
C LEU A 150 2.40 -11.27 -2.77
N VAL A 151 3.48 -11.37 -1.99
CA VAL A 151 4.40 -12.50 -2.01
C VAL A 151 3.99 -13.56 -1.01
N ASN A 152 3.93 -14.81 -1.46
CA ASN A 152 3.72 -15.96 -0.58
C ASN A 152 5.01 -16.28 0.21
N PRO A 153 4.91 -16.72 1.47
CA PRO A 153 6.05 -17.24 2.20
C PRO A 153 6.68 -18.43 1.47
N GLN A 154 8.02 -18.44 1.40
CA GLN A 154 8.80 -19.50 0.76
C GLN A 154 9.59 -20.26 1.82
N VAL A 155 8.92 -21.02 2.68
CA VAL A 155 9.53 -21.82 3.73
C VAL A 155 10.28 -23.01 3.11
N ASP A 156 9.61 -23.75 2.24
CA ASP A 156 10.24 -24.77 1.39
C ASP A 156 10.24 -24.30 -0.08
N ARG A 157 11.41 -23.86 -0.55
CA ARG A 157 11.56 -23.34 -1.92
C ARG A 157 11.46 -24.41 -3.01
N SER A 158 11.45 -25.68 -2.65
CA SER A 158 11.23 -26.79 -3.60
C SER A 158 9.74 -26.99 -3.92
N LYS A 159 8.85 -26.37 -3.13
CA LYS A 159 7.40 -26.52 -3.24
C LYS A 159 6.70 -25.21 -3.61
N PRO A 160 5.69 -25.25 -4.47
CA PRO A 160 4.82 -24.10 -4.70
C PRO A 160 3.98 -23.77 -3.45
N ALA A 161 3.35 -22.60 -3.44
CA ALA A 161 2.65 -22.06 -2.27
C ALA A 161 1.56 -23.00 -1.70
N HIS A 162 0.79 -23.66 -2.55
CA HIS A 162 -0.29 -24.59 -2.18
C HIS A 162 0.20 -25.97 -1.70
N LEU A 163 1.48 -26.27 -1.86
CA LEU A 163 2.11 -27.51 -1.36
C LEU A 163 3.02 -27.28 -0.14
N GLN A 164 3.08 -26.04 0.37
CA GLN A 164 3.68 -25.79 1.67
C GLN A 164 2.92 -26.55 2.77
N GLU A 165 3.48 -26.63 3.97
CA GLU A 165 2.71 -27.12 5.12
C GLU A 165 1.44 -26.30 5.29
N SER A 166 0.39 -26.89 5.88
CA SER A 166 -0.90 -26.23 6.10
C SER A 166 -0.72 -24.90 6.81
N ASP A 167 -1.53 -23.93 6.41
CA ASP A 167 -1.64 -22.60 7.03
C ASP A 167 -0.42 -21.67 6.90
N ILE A 168 0.63 -22.05 6.17
CA ILE A 168 1.77 -21.16 5.93
C ILE A 168 1.38 -20.07 4.91
N THR A 169 0.83 -20.44 3.77
CA THR A 169 0.42 -19.49 2.73
C THR A 169 -1.01 -19.05 2.95
N ALA A 170 -1.27 -17.75 2.89
CA ALA A 170 -2.62 -17.22 3.02
C ALA A 170 -3.57 -17.82 1.97
N HIS A 171 -4.72 -18.32 2.44
CA HIS A 171 -5.75 -18.96 1.63
C HIS A 171 -7.14 -18.78 2.26
N ILE A 172 -8.19 -19.00 1.44
CA ILE A 172 -9.57 -18.99 1.89
C ILE A 172 -9.84 -20.31 2.64
N THR A 173 -10.17 -20.21 3.93
CA THR A 173 -10.51 -21.38 4.75
C THR A 173 -12.02 -21.58 4.92
N LYS A 174 -12.79 -20.51 4.74
CA LYS A 174 -14.25 -20.56 4.87
C LYS A 174 -14.90 -19.48 4.01
N GLU A 175 -16.05 -19.80 3.48
CA GLU A 175 -16.93 -18.90 2.76
C GLU A 175 -18.31 -18.87 3.42
N THR A 176 -18.92 -17.69 3.48
CA THR A 176 -20.24 -17.44 4.06
C THR A 176 -21.01 -16.47 3.19
N ASP A 177 -22.31 -16.31 3.47
CA ASP A 177 -23.13 -15.30 2.77
C ASP A 177 -22.64 -13.87 2.98
N ALA A 178 -21.87 -13.61 4.07
CA ALA A 178 -21.37 -12.28 4.42
C ALA A 178 -19.95 -11.98 3.91
N GLY A 179 -19.16 -13.01 3.55
CA GLY A 179 -17.77 -12.84 3.13
C GLY A 179 -16.95 -14.11 3.26
N ILE A 180 -15.63 -13.95 3.18
CA ILE A 180 -14.65 -15.03 3.26
C ILE A 180 -13.80 -14.92 4.52
N VAL A 181 -13.22 -16.04 4.96
CA VAL A 181 -12.27 -16.11 6.07
C VAL A 181 -10.91 -16.54 5.54
N ILE A 182 -9.87 -15.81 5.94
CA ILE A 182 -8.49 -16.02 5.50
C ILE A 182 -7.64 -16.48 6.67
N ASN A 183 -6.83 -17.52 6.43
CA ASN A 183 -5.75 -17.97 7.31
C ASN A 183 -4.43 -18.06 6.54
N GLY A 184 -3.30 -17.99 7.29
CA GLY A 184 -1.94 -18.09 6.74
C GLY A 184 -1.22 -16.75 6.67
N ALA A 185 -0.20 -16.63 5.83
CA ALA A 185 0.65 -15.45 5.77
C ALA A 185 0.95 -14.97 4.35
N ARG A 186 1.25 -13.66 4.24
CA ARG A 186 1.82 -13.00 3.05
C ARG A 186 3.03 -12.17 3.46
N MET A 187 4.01 -12.07 2.55
CA MET A 187 5.27 -11.40 2.82
C MET A 187 5.36 -10.02 2.19
N VAL A 188 6.19 -9.22 2.85
CA VAL A 188 6.67 -7.89 2.48
C VAL A 188 5.53 -6.87 2.45
N ALA A 189 4.89 -6.69 3.63
CA ALA A 189 3.99 -5.56 3.87
C ALA A 189 4.82 -4.32 4.22
N THR A 190 5.36 -3.65 3.21
CA THR A 190 6.13 -2.41 3.41
C THR A 190 5.22 -1.30 3.91
N LEU A 191 5.63 -0.59 4.96
CA LEU A 191 4.86 0.47 5.63
C LEU A 191 3.62 -0.01 6.41
N CYS A 192 3.48 -1.31 6.70
CA CYS A 192 2.28 -1.87 7.31
C CYS A 192 1.90 -1.25 8.65
N ALA A 193 2.90 -0.87 9.46
CA ALA A 193 2.67 -0.24 10.76
C ALA A 193 2.03 1.17 10.65
N LEU A 194 2.17 1.83 9.50
CA LEU A 194 1.77 3.22 9.27
C LEU A 194 0.66 3.35 8.22
N ALA A 195 0.11 2.26 7.71
CA ALA A 195 -0.98 2.25 6.77
C ALA A 195 -2.34 2.16 7.47
N ASP A 196 -3.37 2.74 6.88
CA ASP A 196 -4.76 2.58 7.32
C ASP A 196 -5.33 1.26 6.83
N GLU A 197 -5.03 0.90 5.57
CA GLU A 197 -5.56 -0.29 4.90
C GLU A 197 -4.43 -1.17 4.36
N ILE A 198 -4.63 -2.48 4.40
CA ILE A 198 -3.81 -3.44 3.67
C ILE A 198 -4.55 -3.96 2.45
N VAL A 199 -3.88 -3.92 1.31
CA VAL A 199 -4.34 -4.50 0.05
C VAL A 199 -3.63 -5.83 -0.16
N VAL A 200 -4.40 -6.89 -0.24
CA VAL A 200 -3.93 -8.23 -0.59
C VAL A 200 -4.30 -8.52 -2.02
N MET A 201 -3.30 -8.71 -2.87
CA MET A 201 -3.51 -9.01 -4.28
C MET A 201 -2.70 -10.25 -4.65
N PRO A 202 -3.07 -10.96 -5.71
CA PRO A 202 -2.29 -12.10 -6.18
C PRO A 202 -0.85 -11.68 -6.48
N ALA A 203 0.09 -12.55 -6.13
CA ALA A 203 1.43 -12.44 -6.67
C ALA A 203 1.37 -12.71 -8.17
N ALA A 204 2.08 -11.94 -9.00
CA ALA A 204 2.21 -12.20 -10.44
C ALA A 204 3.03 -13.48 -10.72
N VAL A 205 2.92 -14.47 -9.86
CA VAL A 205 3.57 -15.77 -9.98
C VAL A 205 2.58 -16.67 -10.70
N ARG A 206 2.89 -17.01 -11.93
CA ARG A 206 2.20 -18.13 -12.62
C ARG A 206 2.25 -19.34 -11.70
N TRP A 207 1.07 -19.80 -11.31
CA TRP A 207 0.93 -21.08 -10.64
C TRP A 207 1.51 -22.15 -11.57
N GLN A 208 2.74 -22.57 -11.34
CA GLN A 208 3.31 -23.72 -12.02
C GLN A 208 2.75 -24.96 -11.35
N GLY A 209 1.47 -25.22 -11.58
CA GLY A 209 0.80 -26.41 -11.09
C GLY A 209 0.53 -27.39 -12.25
N THR A 210 0.74 -28.65 -12.01
CA THR A 210 0.19 -29.72 -12.83
C THR A 210 -1.34 -29.61 -12.77
N GLU A 211 -2.02 -29.85 -13.88
CA GLU A 211 -3.47 -29.70 -14.13
C GLU A 211 -4.43 -30.41 -13.14
N THR A 212 -3.96 -30.93 -12.02
CA THR A 212 -4.71 -31.80 -11.11
C THR A 212 -4.90 -31.25 -9.70
N ILE A 213 -4.34 -30.08 -9.35
CA ILE A 213 -4.43 -29.53 -7.99
C ILE A 213 -5.29 -28.28 -8.02
N ASP A 214 -6.36 -28.29 -7.23
CA ASP A 214 -7.20 -27.11 -7.02
C ASP A 214 -6.45 -26.03 -6.23
N THR A 215 -6.17 -24.89 -6.87
CA THR A 215 -5.49 -23.74 -6.28
C THR A 215 -6.43 -22.55 -6.05
N THR A 216 -7.72 -22.73 -6.23
CA THR A 216 -8.71 -21.66 -6.17
C THR A 216 -8.76 -20.98 -4.82
N ASP A 217 -8.55 -21.70 -3.71
CA ASP A 217 -8.50 -21.13 -2.36
C ASP A 217 -7.33 -20.16 -2.14
N TYR A 218 -6.30 -20.21 -2.96
CA TYR A 218 -5.14 -19.33 -2.91
C TYR A 218 -5.25 -18.13 -3.86
N SER A 219 -6.32 -18.09 -4.66
CA SER A 219 -6.58 -17.03 -5.64
C SER A 219 -7.64 -16.08 -5.11
N PHE A 220 -7.20 -14.93 -4.62
CA PHE A 220 -8.05 -13.88 -4.08
C PHE A 220 -7.37 -12.51 -4.11
N GLY A 221 -8.20 -11.47 -4.13
CA GLY A 221 -7.78 -10.10 -3.94
C GLY A 221 -8.79 -9.37 -3.07
N PHE A 222 -8.32 -8.64 -2.04
CA PHE A 222 -9.18 -7.87 -1.13
C PHE A 222 -8.43 -6.70 -0.50
N ALA A 223 -9.15 -5.81 0.19
CA ALA A 223 -8.57 -4.80 1.07
C ALA A 223 -9.34 -4.70 2.37
N ILE A 224 -8.62 -4.54 3.49
CA ILE A 224 -9.18 -4.42 4.83
C ILE A 224 -8.38 -3.44 5.68
N PRO A 225 -8.96 -2.84 6.73
CA PRO A 225 -8.22 -2.04 7.70
C PRO A 225 -7.07 -2.83 8.34
N THR A 226 -5.94 -2.18 8.58
CA THR A 226 -4.78 -2.81 9.24
C THR A 226 -5.08 -3.23 10.69
N ALA A 227 -6.11 -2.63 11.30
CA ALA A 227 -6.61 -2.99 12.63
C ALA A 227 -7.66 -4.11 12.63
N THR A 228 -7.90 -4.80 11.49
CA THR A 228 -8.88 -5.90 11.42
C THR A 228 -8.54 -7.01 12.41
N PRO A 229 -9.52 -7.49 13.21
CA PRO A 229 -9.31 -8.58 14.15
C PRO A 229 -8.72 -9.82 13.45
N GLY A 230 -7.71 -10.44 14.08
CA GLY A 230 -6.98 -11.60 13.53
C GLY A 230 -5.83 -11.25 12.60
N LEU A 231 -5.73 -10.01 12.11
CA LEU A 231 -4.59 -9.54 11.31
C LEU A 231 -3.45 -9.09 12.22
N LYS A 232 -2.26 -9.63 11.96
CA LYS A 232 -1.02 -9.30 12.71
C LYS A 232 0.10 -8.98 11.75
N PHE A 233 0.98 -8.05 12.14
CA PHE A 233 2.20 -7.76 11.41
C PHE A 233 3.43 -8.03 12.29
N VAL A 234 4.33 -8.87 11.80
CA VAL A 234 5.65 -9.07 12.40
C VAL A 234 6.65 -8.30 11.56
N CYS A 235 7.11 -7.18 12.09
CA CYS A 235 8.01 -6.26 11.40
C CYS A 235 9.47 -6.64 11.64
N ARG A 236 10.33 -6.34 10.66
CA ARG A 236 11.78 -6.39 10.85
C ARG A 236 12.23 -5.34 11.86
N PRO A 237 13.43 -5.49 12.44
CA PRO A 237 14.04 -4.43 13.23
C PRO A 237 14.09 -3.10 12.48
N SER A 238 13.80 -2.01 13.18
CA SER A 238 13.75 -0.67 12.59
C SER A 238 15.16 -0.09 12.44
N PHE A 239 15.45 0.45 11.26
CA PHE A 239 16.68 1.23 11.05
C PHE A 239 16.65 2.57 11.81
N ALA A 240 15.47 3.11 12.07
CA ALA A 240 15.30 4.30 12.91
C ALA A 240 15.74 4.05 14.35
N ASP A 241 15.47 2.87 14.91
CA ASP A 241 15.85 2.50 16.26
C ASP A 241 17.37 2.36 16.44
N MET A 242 18.04 1.76 15.46
CA MET A 242 19.50 1.60 15.48
C MET A 242 20.25 2.92 15.59
N HIS A 243 19.61 4.02 15.16
CA HIS A 243 20.21 5.35 15.05
C HIS A 243 19.38 6.47 15.69
N SER A 244 18.41 6.14 16.53
CA SER A 244 17.46 7.11 17.10
C SER A 244 18.09 8.22 17.92
N SER A 245 19.26 7.99 18.52
CA SER A 245 20.05 8.99 19.24
C SER A 245 20.95 9.86 18.33
N GLN A 246 21.03 9.53 17.04
CA GLN A 246 21.95 10.13 16.07
C GLN A 246 21.22 10.57 14.80
N VAL A 247 20.04 11.20 14.94
CA VAL A 247 19.20 11.62 13.79
C VAL A 247 19.97 12.56 12.84
N LEU A 248 20.94 13.35 13.35
CA LEU A 248 21.77 14.22 12.52
C LEU A 248 22.71 13.41 11.62
N ASP A 249 23.29 12.32 12.13
CA ASP A 249 24.22 11.48 11.39
C ASP A 249 23.48 10.50 10.44
N TYR A 250 22.25 10.14 10.78
CA TYR A 250 21.41 9.18 10.04
C TYR A 250 20.03 9.77 9.66
N PRO A 251 19.99 10.94 8.98
CA PRO A 251 18.75 11.69 8.80
C PRO A 251 17.69 10.95 7.97
N PHE A 252 18.11 10.09 7.04
CA PHE A 252 17.18 9.36 6.16
C PHE A 252 16.64 8.09 6.81
N SER A 253 17.53 7.23 7.34
CA SER A 253 17.08 5.99 7.99
C SER A 253 16.24 6.25 9.24
N ALA A 254 16.45 7.38 9.93
CA ALA A 254 15.62 7.75 11.06
C ALA A 254 14.21 8.23 10.68
N ARG A 255 14.03 8.82 9.49
CA ARG A 255 12.75 9.45 9.06
C ARG A 255 12.00 8.67 7.99
N TYR A 256 12.72 7.93 7.15
CA TYR A 256 12.16 7.28 5.96
C TYR A 256 12.22 5.75 6.05
N ASP A 257 12.26 5.22 7.28
CA ASP A 257 12.19 3.77 7.45
C ASP A 257 10.79 3.25 7.13
N GLU A 258 10.66 2.63 5.98
CA GLU A 258 9.45 1.97 5.51
C GLU A 258 9.38 0.54 6.08
N SER A 259 9.38 0.37 7.40
CA SER A 259 9.43 -0.96 8.03
C SER A 259 8.60 -2.02 7.31
N ASP A 260 9.26 -3.10 6.90
CA ASP A 260 8.60 -4.23 6.25
C ASP A 260 8.09 -5.22 7.29
N GLY A 261 6.91 -5.78 7.04
CA GLY A 261 6.29 -6.78 7.89
C GLY A 261 5.87 -8.03 7.14
N LEU A 262 5.78 -9.14 7.88
CA LEU A 262 5.05 -10.33 7.53
C LEU A 262 3.59 -10.11 7.99
N ALA A 263 2.63 -10.18 7.08
CA ALA A 263 1.22 -10.15 7.41
C ALA A 263 0.74 -11.58 7.71
N ILE A 264 0.20 -11.78 8.90
CA ILE A 264 -0.34 -13.06 9.38
C ILE A 264 -1.85 -12.89 9.56
N PHE A 265 -2.61 -13.79 8.98
CA PHE A 265 -4.06 -13.85 9.02
C PHE A 265 -4.47 -15.04 9.89
N GLU A 266 -5.17 -14.79 10.99
CA GLU A 266 -5.72 -15.80 11.89
C GLU A 266 -7.24 -15.61 11.94
N ASP A 267 -7.98 -16.42 11.20
CA ASP A 267 -9.43 -16.34 11.03
C ASP A 267 -9.93 -14.93 10.65
N VAL A 268 -9.18 -14.25 9.76
CA VAL A 268 -9.50 -12.89 9.33
C VAL A 268 -10.73 -12.90 8.43
N PHE A 269 -11.80 -12.26 8.87
CA PHE A 269 -13.03 -12.09 8.09
C PHE A 269 -12.89 -10.92 7.11
N VAL A 270 -13.23 -11.17 5.84
CA VAL A 270 -13.26 -10.20 4.75
C VAL A 270 -14.68 -10.16 4.18
N PRO A 271 -15.42 -9.06 4.33
CA PRO A 271 -16.77 -8.94 3.79
C PRO A 271 -16.75 -8.84 2.26
N TRP A 272 -17.82 -9.31 1.59
CA TRP A 272 -17.87 -9.40 0.14
C TRP A 272 -17.62 -8.07 -0.59
N GLU A 273 -18.04 -6.95 -0.02
CA GLU A 273 -17.82 -5.61 -0.59
C GLU A 273 -16.33 -5.18 -0.60
N LYS A 274 -15.48 -5.89 0.13
CA LYS A 274 -14.03 -5.67 0.18
C LYS A 274 -13.24 -6.70 -0.65
N VAL A 275 -13.90 -7.67 -1.26
CA VAL A 275 -13.31 -8.68 -2.15
C VAL A 275 -13.32 -8.18 -3.59
N PHE A 276 -12.21 -8.29 -4.29
CA PHE A 276 -12.04 -7.86 -5.69
C PHE A 276 -11.82 -9.04 -6.63
N ILE A 277 -11.14 -10.07 -6.16
CA ILE A 277 -10.87 -11.33 -6.88
C ILE A 277 -11.27 -12.48 -5.96
N HIS A 278 -12.01 -13.45 -6.51
CA HIS A 278 -12.47 -14.61 -5.77
C HIS A 278 -12.32 -15.87 -6.59
N ARG A 279 -11.42 -16.78 -6.15
CA ARG A 279 -11.22 -18.14 -6.69
C ARG A 279 -10.99 -18.20 -8.21
N ASP A 280 -10.22 -17.22 -8.76
CA ASP A 280 -9.90 -17.13 -10.18
C ASP A 280 -8.38 -17.14 -10.44
N PRO A 281 -7.73 -18.32 -10.44
CA PRO A 281 -6.28 -18.43 -10.66
C PRO A 281 -5.83 -17.96 -12.04
N GLU A 282 -6.70 -18.00 -13.04
CA GLU A 282 -6.42 -17.50 -14.38
C GLU A 282 -6.27 -15.98 -14.35
N PHE A 283 -7.21 -15.31 -13.72
CA PHE A 283 -7.20 -13.85 -13.59
C PHE A 283 -6.03 -13.33 -12.72
N ASP A 284 -5.56 -14.10 -11.73
CA ASP A 284 -4.40 -13.74 -10.90
C ASP A 284 -3.18 -13.36 -11.74
N GLY A 285 -2.91 -14.13 -12.81
CA GLY A 285 -1.80 -13.88 -13.71
C GLY A 285 -1.98 -12.67 -14.64
N GLU A 286 -3.21 -12.24 -14.84
CA GLU A 286 -3.61 -11.25 -15.85
C GLU A 286 -3.94 -9.89 -15.27
N VAL A 287 -4.39 -9.82 -14.00
CA VAL A 287 -4.96 -8.62 -13.38
C VAL A 287 -4.05 -7.39 -13.50
N THR A 288 -2.75 -7.56 -13.37
CA THR A 288 -1.77 -6.47 -13.44
C THR A 288 -1.70 -5.87 -14.85
N ALA A 289 -1.69 -6.71 -15.87
CA ALA A 289 -1.65 -6.29 -17.27
C ALA A 289 -3.01 -5.76 -17.73
N ALA A 290 -4.09 -6.48 -17.42
CA ALA A 290 -5.45 -6.12 -17.78
C ALA A 290 -5.88 -4.80 -17.10
N GLY A 291 -5.50 -4.59 -15.85
CA GLY A 291 -5.74 -3.35 -15.10
C GLY A 291 -4.86 -2.18 -15.52
N GLN A 292 -3.90 -2.40 -16.44
CA GLN A 292 -2.97 -1.37 -16.92
C GLN A 292 -2.24 -0.59 -15.80
N ILE A 293 -2.06 -1.21 -14.63
CA ILE A 293 -1.45 -0.54 -13.48
C ILE A 293 0.05 -0.26 -13.69
N TYR A 294 0.70 -1.06 -14.51
CA TYR A 294 2.15 -1.00 -14.72
C TYR A 294 2.63 0.40 -15.17
N PRO A 295 2.06 1.03 -16.21
CA PRO A 295 2.47 2.37 -16.64
C PRO A 295 2.37 3.41 -15.51
N HIS A 296 1.33 3.33 -14.69
CA HIS A 296 1.10 4.28 -13.59
C HIS A 296 2.09 4.07 -12.44
N MET A 297 2.34 2.81 -12.05
CA MET A 297 3.32 2.49 -11.01
C MET A 297 4.76 2.77 -11.45
N VAL A 298 5.09 2.48 -12.71
CA VAL A 298 6.42 2.78 -13.28
C VAL A 298 6.64 4.29 -13.35
N MET A 299 5.63 5.07 -13.74
CA MET A 299 5.70 6.54 -13.72
C MET A 299 6.06 7.07 -12.32
N GLN A 300 5.36 6.64 -11.28
CA GLN A 300 5.66 7.00 -9.91
C GLN A 300 7.11 6.63 -9.52
N SER A 301 7.54 5.41 -9.85
CA SER A 301 8.88 4.94 -9.54
C SER A 301 9.98 5.72 -10.27
N VAL A 302 9.72 6.15 -11.51
CA VAL A 302 10.66 6.97 -12.31
C VAL A 302 10.76 8.39 -11.73
N VAL A 303 9.65 9.01 -11.36
CA VAL A 303 9.65 10.33 -10.70
C VAL A 303 10.46 10.30 -9.41
N ARG A 304 10.24 9.28 -8.59
CA ARG A 304 11.02 9.05 -7.37
C ARG A 304 12.51 8.89 -7.66
N ALA A 305 12.86 8.10 -8.66
CA ALA A 305 14.26 7.89 -9.04
C ALA A 305 14.92 9.19 -9.56
N ALA A 306 14.17 10.03 -10.29
CA ALA A 306 14.64 11.33 -10.75
C ALA A 306 14.94 12.27 -9.57
N SER A 307 14.01 12.43 -8.62
CA SER A 307 14.22 13.25 -7.42
C SER A 307 15.44 12.76 -6.61
N LYS A 308 15.60 11.44 -6.46
CA LYS A 308 16.79 10.87 -5.80
C LYS A 308 18.06 11.19 -6.56
N ALA A 309 18.08 11.11 -7.87
CA ALA A 309 19.24 11.42 -8.69
C ALA A 309 19.62 12.92 -8.59
N GLU A 310 18.63 13.81 -8.64
CA GLU A 310 18.80 15.25 -8.46
C GLU A 310 19.42 15.56 -7.09
N PHE A 311 18.89 14.96 -6.02
CA PHE A 311 19.44 15.09 -4.67
C PHE A 311 20.90 14.60 -4.60
N MET A 312 21.21 13.42 -5.13
CA MET A 312 22.56 12.86 -5.12
C MET A 312 23.55 13.72 -5.92
N MET A 313 23.11 14.28 -7.04
CA MET A 313 23.93 15.25 -7.81
C MET A 313 24.20 16.50 -7.01
N ALA A 314 23.19 17.10 -6.38
CA ALA A 314 23.34 18.30 -5.54
C ALA A 314 24.30 18.05 -4.37
N LEU A 315 24.18 16.91 -3.69
CA LEU A 315 25.08 16.49 -2.62
C LEU A 315 26.51 16.35 -3.11
N THR A 316 26.73 15.71 -4.27
CA THR A 316 28.05 15.54 -4.89
C THR A 316 28.71 16.90 -5.18
N PHE A 317 27.95 17.85 -5.75
CA PHE A 317 28.46 19.20 -6.00
C PHE A 317 28.74 19.98 -4.69
N ALA A 318 27.95 19.80 -3.66
CA ALA A 318 28.20 20.41 -2.36
C ALA A 318 29.52 19.90 -1.76
N LEU A 319 29.73 18.57 -1.76
CA LEU A 319 30.95 17.94 -1.24
C LEU A 319 32.19 18.27 -2.06
N ALA A 320 32.09 18.47 -3.37
CA ALA A 320 33.22 18.83 -4.21
C ALA A 320 33.69 20.29 -4.00
N ARG A 321 32.94 21.10 -3.26
CA ARG A 321 33.27 22.49 -2.94
C ARG A 321 33.90 22.65 -1.54
N THR A 322 33.85 21.62 -0.71
CA THR A 322 34.51 21.56 0.61
C THR A 322 35.92 21.00 0.50
#